data_f822a53eba3926d0f9e02d09c2c3184a
#
_entry.id   f822a53eba3926d0f9e02d09c2c3184a
#
_cell.length_a   1.000
_cell.length_b   1.000
_cell.length_c   1.000
_cell.angle_alpha   90.00
_cell.angle_beta   90.00
_cell.angle_gamma   90.00
#
_symmetry.space_group_name_H-M   'P 1'
#
loop_
_entity.id
_entity.type
_entity.pdbx_description
1 polymer ?
#
loop_
_entity_poly.entity_id
_entity_poly.type
_entity_poly.pdbx_seq_one_letter_code
_entity_poly.pdbx_strand_id
1 'polypeptide(L)' 'MPPQLPIMSGREVIRVFESLGWQVVRQNGSHIIMTKKNELVTLSIPDHREIAKGTLRSLIRAAGLSVTVLVDSFSE' A
#
# COMPACT_ATOMS: atom_id res chain seq x y z
N MET A 1 0.20 22.24 -5.45
CA MET A 1 -0.45 21.14 -6.19
C MET A 1 -0.33 19.86 -5.38
N PRO A 2 -1.37 19.06 -5.34
CA PRO A 2 -1.22 17.79 -4.64
C PRO A 2 -0.21 16.89 -5.36
N PRO A 3 0.54 16.07 -4.63
CA PRO A 3 1.49 15.15 -5.25
C PRO A 3 0.76 14.12 -6.10
N GLN A 4 1.35 13.75 -7.21
CA GLN A 4 0.81 12.70 -8.05
C GLN A 4 1.24 11.33 -7.52
N LEU A 5 0.40 10.33 -7.71
CA LEU A 5 0.74 8.96 -7.37
C LEU A 5 1.86 8.47 -8.28
N PRO A 6 2.92 7.91 -7.70
CA PRO A 6 3.99 7.31 -8.49
C PRO A 6 3.53 5.98 -9.08
N ILE A 7 4.25 5.53 -10.10
CA ILE A 7 4.10 4.17 -10.61
C ILE A 7 4.81 3.25 -9.63
N MET A 8 4.08 2.30 -9.09
CA MET A 8 4.61 1.39 -8.07
C MET A 8 4.21 -0.06 -8.36
N SER A 9 5.13 -0.96 -8.07
CA SER A 9 4.82 -2.39 -8.05
C SER A 9 4.16 -2.76 -6.73
N GLY A 10 3.51 -3.93 -6.69
CA GLY A 10 2.95 -4.44 -5.45
C GLY A 10 4.01 -4.57 -4.36
N ARG A 11 5.21 -5.03 -4.73
CA ARG A 11 6.32 -5.19 -3.77
C ARG A 11 6.76 -3.85 -3.19
N GLU A 12 6.78 -2.81 -4.00
CA GLU A 12 7.12 -1.46 -3.52
C GLU A 12 6.05 -0.93 -2.58
N VAL A 13 4.78 -1.16 -2.90
CA VAL A 13 3.66 -0.75 -2.02
C VAL A 13 3.76 -1.46 -0.68
N ILE A 14 4.05 -2.77 -0.69
CA ILE A 14 4.22 -3.55 0.54
C ILE A 14 5.33 -2.95 1.40
N ARG A 15 6.46 -2.62 0.79
CA ARG A 15 7.60 -2.07 1.51
C ARG A 15 7.25 -0.74 2.18
N VAL A 16 6.52 0.12 1.46
CA VAL A 16 6.07 1.39 2.04
C VAL A 16 5.14 1.14 3.22
N PHE A 17 4.15 0.27 3.05
CA PHE A 17 3.21 -0.03 4.14
C PHE A 17 3.91 -0.68 5.33
N GLU A 18 4.90 -1.53 5.10
CA GLU A 18 5.69 -2.10 6.19
C GLU A 18 6.38 -0.99 7.00
N SER A 19 6.92 0.01 6.33
CA SER A 19 7.56 1.14 7.01
C SER A 19 6.56 1.95 7.84
N LEU A 20 5.27 1.84 7.52
CA LEU A 20 4.20 2.55 8.22
C LEU A 20 3.49 1.67 9.25
N GLY A 21 4.04 0.49 9.54
CA GLY A 21 3.52 -0.37 10.60
C GLY A 21 2.63 -1.52 10.15
N TRP A 22 2.40 -1.66 8.86
CA TRP A 22 1.63 -2.79 8.34
C TRP A 22 2.52 -4.02 8.22
N GLN A 23 1.93 -5.21 8.34
CA GLN A 23 2.66 -6.49 8.30
C GLN A 23 2.00 -7.44 7.32
N VAL A 24 2.81 -8.12 6.53
CA VAL A 24 2.34 -9.21 5.68
C VAL A 24 1.98 -10.38 6.58
N VAL A 25 0.76 -10.90 6.46
CA VAL A 25 0.31 -12.04 7.25
C VAL A 25 0.12 -13.30 6.41
N ARG A 26 -0.14 -13.15 5.12
CA ARG A 26 -0.25 -14.31 4.21
C ARG A 26 -0.30 -13.83 2.77
N GLN A 27 -0.15 -14.79 1.87
CA GLN A 27 -0.37 -14.56 0.45
C GLN A 27 -1.50 -15.49 -0.02
N ASN A 28 -2.46 -14.92 -0.73
CA ASN A 28 -3.59 -15.66 -1.27
C ASN A 28 -3.58 -15.47 -2.79
N GLY A 29 -3.01 -16.44 -3.51
CA GLY A 29 -2.80 -16.32 -4.95
C GLY A 29 -1.84 -15.19 -5.24
N SER A 30 -2.25 -14.25 -6.08
CA SER A 30 -1.46 -13.07 -6.44
C SER A 30 -1.72 -11.89 -5.52
N HIS A 31 -2.43 -12.08 -4.41
CA HIS A 31 -2.72 -11.02 -3.46
C HIS A 31 -1.98 -11.25 -2.16
N ILE A 32 -1.30 -10.22 -1.69
CA ILE A 32 -0.55 -10.26 -0.44
C ILE A 32 -1.36 -9.52 0.60
N ILE A 33 -1.64 -10.20 1.71
CA ILE A 33 -2.56 -9.69 2.73
C ILE A 33 -1.75 -9.05 3.85
N MET A 34 -2.11 -7.82 4.19
CA MET A 34 -1.43 -7.07 5.24
C MET A 34 -2.42 -6.64 6.31
N THR A 35 -1.96 -6.66 7.56
CA THR A 35 -2.71 -6.15 8.70
C THR A 35 -1.84 -5.21 9.50
N LYS A 36 -2.48 -4.40 10.34
CA LYS A 36 -1.78 -3.51 11.26
C LYS A 36 -2.45 -3.58 12.62
N LYS A 37 -1.63 -3.58 13.67
CA LYS A 37 -2.12 -3.63 15.04
C LYS A 37 -3.07 -2.45 15.29
N ASN A 38 -4.21 -2.74 15.90
CA ASN A 38 -5.27 -1.77 16.24
C ASN A 38 -6.03 -1.22 15.03
N GLU A 39 -5.82 -1.81 13.85
CA GLU A 39 -6.61 -1.47 12.67
C GLU A 39 -7.54 -2.62 12.33
N LEU A 40 -8.80 -2.29 12.05
CA LEU A 40 -9.81 -3.29 11.73
C LEU A 40 -9.76 -3.71 10.26
N VAL A 41 -9.19 -2.89 9.40
CA VAL A 41 -9.15 -3.19 7.97
C VAL A 41 -7.98 -4.09 7.65
N THR A 42 -8.16 -4.92 6.63
CA THR A 42 -7.14 -5.77 6.05
C THR A 42 -6.88 -5.27 4.65
N LEU A 43 -5.60 -5.12 4.29
CA LEU A 43 -5.23 -4.70 2.95
C LEU A 43 -4.89 -5.90 2.09
N SER A 44 -5.31 -5.86 0.83
CA SER A 44 -5.00 -6.88 -0.15
C SER A 44 -4.23 -6.21 -1.28
N ILE A 45 -2.93 -6.46 -1.36
CA ILE A 45 -2.05 -5.82 -2.32
C ILE A 45 -1.80 -6.78 -3.48
N PRO A 46 -2.18 -6.42 -4.73
CA PRO A 46 -1.88 -7.29 -5.88
C PRO A 46 -0.38 -7.34 -6.10
N ASP A 47 0.14 -8.55 -6.33
CA ASP A 47 1.56 -8.75 -6.60
C ASP A 47 1.81 -8.56 -8.10
N HIS A 48 1.60 -7.33 -8.56
CA HIS A 48 1.76 -6.94 -9.96
C HIS A 48 2.96 -6.03 -10.12
N ARG A 49 3.52 -6.00 -11.32
CA ARG A 49 4.63 -5.09 -11.62
C ARG A 49 4.23 -3.64 -11.51
N GLU A 50 2.97 -3.35 -11.82
CA GLU A 50 2.45 -2.00 -11.72
C GLU A 50 1.05 -2.06 -11.14
N ILE A 51 0.84 -1.37 -10.03
CA ILE A 51 -0.47 -1.26 -9.39
C ILE A 51 -1.24 -0.14 -10.10
N ALA A 52 -2.47 -0.43 -10.52
CA ALA A 52 -3.33 0.59 -11.10
C ALA A 52 -3.54 1.72 -10.11
N LYS A 53 -3.57 2.96 -10.59
CA LYS A 53 -3.69 4.14 -9.72
C LYS A 53 -4.96 4.11 -8.88
N GLY A 54 -6.06 3.63 -9.46
CA GLY A 54 -7.31 3.50 -8.70
C GLY A 54 -7.19 2.53 -7.55
N THR A 55 -6.51 1.40 -7.78
CA THR A 55 -6.24 0.41 -6.73
C THR A 55 -5.35 1.01 -5.65
N LEU A 56 -4.30 1.72 -6.05
CA LEU A 56 -3.39 2.35 -5.11
C LEU A 56 -4.11 3.38 -4.24
N ARG A 57 -4.97 4.21 -4.84
CA ARG A 57 -5.77 5.17 -4.07
C ARG A 57 -6.69 4.47 -3.08
N SER A 58 -7.31 3.37 -3.48
CA SER A 58 -8.18 2.61 -2.58
C SER A 58 -7.41 2.05 -1.40
N LEU A 59 -6.19 1.55 -1.63
CA LEU A 59 -5.33 1.04 -0.56
C LEU A 59 -4.91 2.15 0.39
N ILE A 60 -4.53 3.30 -0.14
CA ILE A 60 -4.17 4.47 0.68
C ILE A 60 -5.33 4.88 1.57
N ARG A 61 -6.53 4.95 0.99
CA ARG A 61 -7.73 5.33 1.73
C ARG A 61 -8.07 4.30 2.81
N ALA A 62 -8.01 3.02 2.45
CA ALA A 62 -8.31 1.94 3.40
C ALA A 62 -7.31 1.93 4.57
N ALA A 63 -6.06 2.27 4.30
CA ALA A 63 -5.02 2.33 5.33
C ALA A 63 -5.09 3.60 6.18
N GLY A 64 -5.99 4.54 5.86
CA GLY A 64 -6.11 5.79 6.59
C GLY A 64 -4.99 6.77 6.32
N LEU A 65 -4.32 6.63 5.17
CA LEU A 65 -3.18 7.47 4.80
C LEU A 65 -3.61 8.54 3.80
N SER A 66 -2.70 9.49 3.57
CA SER A 66 -2.83 10.45 2.47
C SER A 66 -1.84 10.10 1.37
N VAL A 67 -2.10 10.62 0.17
CA VAL A 67 -1.16 10.47 -0.95
C VAL A 67 0.21 11.05 -0.59
N THR A 68 0.22 12.18 0.12
CA THR A 68 1.47 12.83 0.54
C THR A 68 2.31 11.91 1.42
N VAL A 69 1.68 11.24 2.39
CA VAL A 69 2.39 10.31 3.28
C VAL A 69 2.99 9.15 2.49
N LEU A 70 2.21 8.59 1.55
CA LEU A 70 2.72 7.50 0.72
C LEU A 70 3.91 7.95 -0.12
N VAL A 71 3.79 9.09 -0.79
CA VAL A 71 4.85 9.61 -1.67
C VAL A 71 6.12 9.88 -0.88
N ASP A 72 5.99 10.51 0.30
CA ASP A 72 7.14 10.80 1.15
C ASP A 72 7.82 9.52 1.63
N SER A 73 7.03 8.53 2.03
CA SER A 73 7.58 7.25 2.49
C SER A 73 8.27 6.48 1.36
N PHE A 74 7.73 6.57 0.14
CA PHE A 74 8.31 5.90 -1.01
C PHE A 74 9.61 6.56 -1.46
N SER A 75 9.71 7.87 -1.27
CA SER A 75 10.88 8.64 -1.71
C SER A 75 12.10 8.51 -0.78
N GLU A 76 11.94 7.95 0.38
CA GLU A 76 13.04 7.81 1.36
C GLU A 76 13.99 6.64 1.04
#